data_36d58bf5eba43d87dc761536be690f17
#
_entry.id   36d58bf5eba43d87dc761536be690f17
#
_cell.length_a   1.000
_cell.length_b   1.000
_cell.length_c   1.000
_cell.angle_alpha   90.00
_cell.angle_beta   90.00
_cell.angle_gamma   90.00
#
_symmetry.space_group_name_H-M   'P 1'
#
loop_
_entity.id
_entity.type
_entity.pdbx_description
1 polymer ?
#
loop_
_entity_poly.entity_id
_entity_poly.type
_entity_poly.pdbx_seq_one_letter_code
_entity_poly.pdbx_strand_id
1 'polypeptide(L)'
;MLPLDFILFLQIIIFMFITPGTPRIVIISYSMNYGVQKCFWTALGDVTANIIQATLVIFVMGSFLSDNPTILSTLKWLGIAYLTYLAYDIYKSRPKDINTKDISDKSFFSFYKDGFLVAGTSPKAWMFFPFIFPQFIDFNSNYIIQFIILITTYVVLDFISLVGYAILANKLIIWIKANPKIINTISACVIIFIAIIIAFTQQY
;
A
#
# COMPACT_ATOMS: atom_id res chain seq x y z
N MET A 1 15.23 -9.57 -17.14
CA MET A 1 14.27 -10.57 -16.68
C MET A 1 13.13 -9.84 -16.01
N LEU A 2 11.91 -10.03 -16.48
CA LEU A 2 10.73 -9.42 -15.85
C LEU A 2 10.30 -10.27 -14.65
N PRO A 3 9.71 -9.65 -13.60
CA PRO A 3 9.05 -10.38 -12.52
C PRO A 3 7.94 -11.31 -13.04
N LEU A 4 7.62 -12.34 -12.25
CA LEU A 4 6.52 -13.24 -12.56
C LEU A 4 5.20 -12.46 -12.60
N ASP A 5 4.33 -12.80 -13.55
CA ASP A 5 2.99 -12.20 -13.67
C ASP A 5 2.94 -10.68 -13.46
N PHE A 6 3.90 -9.94 -14.03
CA PHE A 6 4.06 -8.49 -13.81
C PHE A 6 2.78 -7.68 -14.11
N ILE A 7 1.98 -8.08 -15.10
CA ILE A 7 0.71 -7.43 -15.41
C ILE A 7 -0.29 -7.61 -14.25
N LEU A 8 -0.33 -8.80 -13.65
CA LEU A 8 -1.16 -9.07 -12.49
C LEU A 8 -0.71 -8.23 -11.28
N PHE A 9 0.60 -8.10 -11.06
CA PHE A 9 1.16 -7.21 -10.04
C PHE A 9 0.69 -5.75 -10.22
N LEU A 10 0.75 -5.23 -11.46
CA LEU A 10 0.25 -3.88 -11.78
C LEU A 10 -1.23 -3.72 -11.45
N GLN A 11 -2.06 -4.68 -11.83
CA GLN A 11 -3.49 -4.66 -11.54
C GLN A 11 -3.75 -4.62 -10.03
N ILE A 12 -3.08 -5.47 -9.26
CA ILE A 12 -3.21 -5.53 -7.80
C ILE A 12 -2.84 -4.19 -7.17
N ILE A 13 -1.70 -3.58 -7.58
CA ILE A 13 -1.25 -2.30 -7.04
C ILE A 13 -2.23 -1.18 -7.38
N ILE A 14 -2.67 -1.09 -8.64
CA ILE A 14 -3.62 -0.07 -9.06
C ILE A 14 -4.91 -0.18 -8.25
N PHE A 15 -5.49 -1.38 -8.10
CA PHE A 15 -6.67 -1.59 -7.27
C PHE A 15 -6.43 -1.25 -5.80
N MET A 16 -5.26 -1.61 -5.27
CA MET A 16 -4.88 -1.30 -3.89
C MET A 16 -4.78 0.21 -3.65
N PHE A 17 -4.30 0.98 -4.64
CA PHE A 17 -4.11 2.43 -4.53
C PHE A 17 -5.39 3.23 -4.76
N ILE A 18 -6.35 2.71 -5.51
CA ILE A 18 -7.69 3.30 -5.63
C ILE A 18 -8.44 3.25 -4.28
N THR A 19 -8.12 2.27 -3.44
CA THR A 19 -8.72 2.12 -2.13
C THR A 19 -8.09 3.10 -1.13
N PRO A 20 -8.85 4.06 -0.55
CA PRO A 20 -8.28 5.03 0.39
C PRO A 20 -7.89 4.35 1.70
N GLY A 21 -6.58 4.16 1.91
CA GLY A 21 -5.98 3.74 3.19
C GLY A 21 -5.55 4.92 4.05
N THR A 22 -4.98 4.63 5.22
CA THR A 22 -4.54 5.67 6.18
C THR A 22 -3.65 6.75 5.54
N PRO A 23 -2.61 6.43 4.73
CA PRO A 23 -1.78 7.45 4.10
C PRO A 23 -2.57 8.39 3.19
N ARG A 24 -3.52 7.85 2.40
CA ARG A 24 -4.36 8.65 1.48
C ARG A 24 -5.28 9.61 2.25
N ILE A 25 -5.86 9.15 3.37
CA ILE A 25 -6.70 9.98 4.22
C ILE A 25 -5.91 11.13 4.84
N VAL A 26 -4.68 10.86 5.31
CA VAL A 26 -3.78 11.88 5.85
C VAL A 26 -3.41 12.91 4.77
N ILE A 27 -3.06 12.47 3.56
CA ILE A 27 -2.75 13.36 2.44
C ILE A 27 -3.95 14.24 2.04
N ILE A 28 -5.17 13.67 1.99
CA ILE A 28 -6.39 14.45 1.73
C ILE A 28 -6.55 15.53 2.80
N SER A 29 -6.43 15.18 4.08
CA SER A 29 -6.54 16.13 5.19
C SER A 29 -5.46 17.22 5.10
N TYR A 30 -4.23 16.86 4.82
CA TYR A 30 -3.12 17.82 4.71
C TYR A 30 -3.26 18.73 3.48
N SER A 31 -3.71 18.20 2.36
CA SER A 31 -3.96 19.01 1.17
C SER A 31 -5.01 20.10 1.42
N MET A 32 -6.07 19.76 2.15
CA MET A 32 -7.14 20.72 2.50
C MET A 32 -6.67 21.81 3.47
N ASN A 33 -5.80 21.47 4.43
CA ASN A 33 -5.37 22.40 5.49
C ASN A 33 -4.12 23.19 5.12
N TYR A 34 -3.20 22.59 4.36
CA TYR A 34 -1.87 23.16 4.11
C TYR A 34 -1.53 23.31 2.63
N GLY A 35 -2.40 22.84 1.74
CA GLY A 35 -2.22 22.89 0.29
C GLY A 35 -1.41 21.71 -0.28
N VAL A 36 -1.54 21.52 -1.59
CA VAL A 36 -0.96 20.38 -2.33
C VAL A 36 0.56 20.34 -2.24
N GLN A 37 1.24 21.50 -2.26
CA GLN A 37 2.71 21.55 -2.25
C GLN A 37 3.33 20.91 -1.01
N LYS A 38 2.70 21.06 0.16
CA LYS A 38 3.19 20.46 1.41
C LYS A 38 2.97 18.94 1.43
N CYS A 39 1.95 18.46 0.73
CA CYS A 39 1.68 17.02 0.59
C CYS A 39 2.76 16.25 -0.19
N PHE A 40 3.52 16.91 -1.05
CA PHE A 40 4.69 16.30 -1.70
C PHE A 40 5.68 15.73 -0.68
N TRP A 41 5.94 16.46 0.40
CA TRP A 41 6.84 16.01 1.45
C TRP A 41 6.27 14.82 2.23
N THR A 42 4.95 14.83 2.48
CA THR A 42 4.27 13.69 3.10
C THR A 42 4.34 12.45 2.19
N ALA A 43 4.13 12.61 0.88
CA ALA A 43 4.26 11.53 -0.09
C ALA A 43 5.69 10.98 -0.19
N LEU A 44 6.71 11.84 -0.14
CA LEU A 44 8.11 11.42 -0.10
C LEU A 44 8.43 10.61 1.18
N GLY A 45 7.89 11.04 2.31
CA GLY A 45 8.03 10.29 3.57
C GLY A 45 7.42 8.90 3.49
N ASP A 46 6.19 8.81 2.96
CA ASP A 46 5.46 7.55 2.74
C ASP A 46 6.26 6.58 1.86
N VAL A 47 6.68 7.05 0.70
CA VAL A 47 7.47 6.28 -0.27
C VAL A 47 8.78 5.78 0.34
N THR A 48 9.47 6.62 1.12
CA THR A 48 10.73 6.23 1.78
C THR A 48 10.50 5.10 2.78
N ALA A 49 9.42 5.18 3.57
CA ALA A 49 9.07 4.12 4.51
C ALA A 49 8.76 2.80 3.77
N ASN A 50 8.00 2.86 2.68
CA ASN A 50 7.66 1.71 1.87
C ASN A 50 8.90 1.05 1.21
N ILE A 51 9.87 1.85 0.74
CA ILE A 51 11.15 1.32 0.22
C ILE A 51 11.90 0.57 1.32
N ILE A 52 12.01 1.15 2.51
CA ILE A 52 12.72 0.52 3.64
C ILE A 52 12.03 -0.80 4.02
N GLN A 53 10.69 -0.80 4.15
CA GLN A 53 9.93 -2.00 4.48
C GLN A 53 10.11 -3.11 3.44
N ALA A 54 9.96 -2.79 2.14
CA ALA A 54 10.15 -3.75 1.07
C ALA A 54 11.58 -4.31 1.04
N THR A 55 12.57 -3.43 1.23
CA THR A 55 13.99 -3.80 1.26
C THR A 55 14.30 -4.74 2.42
N LEU A 56 13.81 -4.41 3.62
CA LEU A 56 13.96 -5.29 4.79
C LEU A 56 13.35 -6.67 4.54
N VAL A 57 12.17 -6.72 3.94
CA VAL A 57 11.50 -7.98 3.64
C VAL A 57 12.32 -8.82 2.66
N ILE A 58 12.79 -8.26 1.54
CA ILE A 58 13.51 -9.05 0.54
C ILE A 58 14.87 -9.52 1.05
N PHE A 59 15.58 -8.70 1.84
CA PHE A 59 16.85 -9.10 2.43
C PHE A 59 16.70 -10.18 3.49
N VAL A 60 15.68 -10.09 4.35
CA VAL A 60 15.44 -11.09 5.40
C VAL A 60 14.88 -12.38 4.79
N MET A 61 14.00 -12.29 3.80
CA MET A 61 13.29 -13.44 3.25
C MET A 61 13.99 -14.05 2.03
N GLY A 62 14.76 -13.26 1.26
CA GLY A 62 15.35 -13.71 0.00
C GLY A 62 16.27 -14.94 0.15
N SER A 63 17.05 -15.00 1.23
CA SER A 63 17.93 -16.14 1.53
C SER A 63 17.19 -17.36 2.08
N PHE A 64 15.99 -17.17 2.66
CA PHE A 64 15.18 -18.28 3.21
C PHE A 64 14.19 -18.84 2.19
N LEU A 65 13.74 -18.01 1.25
CA LEU A 65 12.68 -18.37 0.30
C LEU A 65 13.21 -19.19 -0.88
N SER A 66 14.46 -18.94 -1.33
CA SER A 66 15.08 -19.69 -2.43
C SER A 66 15.18 -21.20 -2.15
N ASP A 67 15.33 -21.58 -0.89
CA ASP A 67 15.61 -22.96 -0.52
C ASP A 67 14.39 -23.74 0.00
N ASN A 68 13.23 -23.07 0.18
CA ASN A 68 12.07 -23.65 0.83
C ASN A 68 10.72 -23.26 0.18
N PRO A 69 10.25 -24.01 -0.82
CA PRO A 69 8.94 -23.77 -1.46
C PRO A 69 7.76 -23.80 -0.48
N THR A 70 7.88 -24.60 0.58
CA THR A 70 6.85 -24.71 1.62
C THR A 70 6.65 -23.38 2.37
N ILE A 71 7.73 -22.62 2.57
CA ILE A 71 7.65 -21.31 3.23
C ILE A 71 6.87 -20.33 2.35
N LEU A 72 7.14 -20.29 1.05
CA LEU A 72 6.39 -19.48 0.09
C LEU A 72 4.90 -19.80 0.11
N SER A 73 4.55 -21.07 0.08
CA SER A 73 3.16 -21.52 0.17
C SER A 73 2.50 -21.11 1.48
N THR A 74 3.20 -21.27 2.60
CA THR A 74 2.70 -20.85 3.91
C THR A 74 2.46 -19.33 3.97
N LEU A 75 3.41 -18.53 3.47
CA LEU A 75 3.28 -17.08 3.39
C LEU A 75 2.10 -16.66 2.52
N LYS A 76 1.89 -17.31 1.38
CA LYS A 76 0.75 -17.10 0.51
C LYS A 76 -0.58 -17.26 1.27
N TRP A 77 -0.77 -18.38 1.96
CA TRP A 77 -2.01 -18.66 2.68
C TRP A 77 -2.21 -17.75 3.89
N LEU A 78 -1.13 -17.42 4.61
CA LEU A 78 -1.18 -16.40 5.68
C LEU A 78 -1.55 -15.02 5.13
N GLY A 79 -1.01 -14.65 3.97
CA GLY A 79 -1.37 -13.42 3.28
C GLY A 79 -2.84 -13.36 2.88
N ILE A 80 -3.39 -14.43 2.32
CA ILE A 80 -4.80 -14.55 1.96
C ILE A 80 -5.69 -14.42 3.20
N ALA A 81 -5.34 -15.14 4.28
CA ALA A 81 -6.07 -15.06 5.54
C ALA A 81 -6.07 -13.63 6.11
N TYR A 82 -4.90 -12.96 6.08
CA TYR A 82 -4.79 -11.58 6.54
C TYR A 82 -5.57 -10.59 5.65
N LEU A 83 -5.48 -10.71 4.33
CA LEU A 83 -6.26 -9.85 3.42
C LEU A 83 -7.76 -10.02 3.65
N THR A 84 -8.21 -11.24 3.89
CA THR A 84 -9.61 -11.53 4.21
C THR A 84 -10.03 -10.89 5.54
N TYR A 85 -9.18 -11.00 6.56
CA TYR A 85 -9.38 -10.31 7.84
C TYR A 85 -9.42 -8.79 7.67
N LEU A 86 -8.48 -8.22 6.92
CA LEU A 86 -8.41 -6.78 6.66
C LEU A 86 -9.65 -6.28 5.91
N ALA A 87 -10.13 -7.04 4.92
CA ALA A 87 -11.37 -6.71 4.21
C ALA A 87 -12.57 -6.69 5.15
N TYR A 88 -12.68 -7.67 6.05
CA TYR A 88 -13.72 -7.71 7.06
C TYR A 88 -13.65 -6.52 8.03
N ASP A 89 -12.45 -6.19 8.51
CA ASP A 89 -12.21 -5.06 9.41
C ASP A 89 -12.60 -3.72 8.76
N ILE A 90 -12.19 -3.51 7.50
CA ILE A 90 -12.55 -2.31 6.72
C ILE A 90 -14.06 -2.24 6.51
N TYR A 91 -14.70 -3.35 6.15
CA TYR A 91 -16.15 -3.39 5.94
C TYR A 91 -16.92 -2.99 7.19
N LYS A 92 -16.46 -3.44 8.37
CA LYS A 92 -17.08 -3.18 9.66
C LYS A 92 -16.68 -1.85 10.28
N SER A 93 -15.59 -1.23 9.80
CA SER A 93 -15.06 0.01 10.37
C SER A 93 -16.06 1.17 10.22
N ARG A 94 -16.15 1.98 11.28
CA ARG A 94 -16.88 3.25 11.22
C ARG A 94 -16.00 4.31 10.54
N PRO A 95 -16.60 5.26 9.82
CA PRO A 95 -15.85 6.37 9.26
C PRO A 95 -15.05 7.07 10.37
N LYS A 96 -13.74 7.17 10.22
CA LYS A 96 -12.93 8.00 11.12
C LYS A 96 -13.20 9.46 10.75
N ASP A 97 -13.56 10.25 11.75
CA ASP A 97 -13.63 11.70 11.58
C ASP A 97 -12.25 12.22 11.16
N ILE A 98 -12.22 12.82 9.99
CA ILE A 98 -11.03 13.51 9.49
C ILE A 98 -10.98 14.83 10.25
N ASN A 99 -10.20 14.82 11.34
CA ASN A 99 -10.06 15.99 12.19
C ASN A 99 -9.18 17.02 11.46
N THR A 100 -9.80 18.13 11.06
CA THR A 100 -9.14 19.24 10.36
C THR A 100 -8.57 20.28 11.34
N LYS A 101 -8.40 19.93 12.61
CA LYS A 101 -7.91 20.86 13.63
C LYS A 101 -6.44 20.59 13.93
N ASP A 102 -5.61 21.43 13.45
CA ASP A 102 -4.38 22.02 14.02
C ASP A 102 -3.59 22.67 12.87
N ILE A 103 -3.96 23.92 12.60
CA ILE A 103 -3.20 24.80 11.69
C ILE A 103 -2.05 25.39 12.53
N SER A 104 -1.09 24.59 12.89
CA SER A 104 0.23 25.05 13.32
C SER A 104 1.14 25.13 12.09
N ASP A 105 1.99 26.14 12.04
CA ASP A 105 3.01 26.25 11.00
C ASP A 105 3.98 25.07 11.10
N LYS A 106 3.69 24.01 10.35
CA LYS A 106 4.53 22.82 10.26
C LYS A 106 5.64 23.05 9.24
N SER A 107 6.86 22.68 9.61
CA SER A 107 8.00 22.65 8.68
C SER A 107 7.84 21.54 7.62
N PHE A 108 8.49 21.68 6.48
CA PHE A 108 8.51 20.64 5.44
C PHE A 108 8.97 19.28 5.97
N PHE A 109 9.96 19.29 6.86
CA PHE A 109 10.45 18.06 7.51
C PHE A 109 9.39 17.40 8.40
N SER A 110 8.50 18.16 9.04
CA SER A 110 7.38 17.60 9.81
C SER A 110 6.42 16.85 8.91
N PHE A 111 6.10 17.37 7.71
CA PHE A 111 5.25 16.66 6.74
C PHE A 111 5.88 15.36 6.25
N TYR A 112 7.18 15.37 5.95
CA TYR A 112 7.91 14.17 5.59
C TYR A 112 7.88 13.13 6.71
N LYS A 113 8.18 13.54 7.95
CA LYS A 113 8.15 12.66 9.13
C LYS A 113 6.76 12.05 9.35
N ASP A 114 5.71 12.86 9.22
CA ASP A 114 4.34 12.38 9.37
C ASP A 114 4.00 11.31 8.31
N GLY A 115 4.34 11.55 7.03
CA GLY A 115 4.16 10.56 5.97
C GLY A 115 4.94 9.28 6.23
N PHE A 116 6.21 9.42 6.62
CA PHE A 116 7.08 8.29 6.96
C PHE A 116 6.52 7.46 8.12
N LEU A 117 6.06 8.10 9.19
CA LEU A 117 5.49 7.41 10.35
C LEU A 117 4.16 6.73 10.02
N VAL A 118 3.29 7.40 9.27
CA VAL A 118 1.99 6.85 8.87
C VAL A 118 2.15 5.61 8.00
N ALA A 119 3.04 5.64 7.02
CA ALA A 119 3.34 4.47 6.18
C ALA A 119 4.12 3.42 6.96
N GLY A 120 5.14 3.82 7.70
CA GLY A 120 6.00 2.93 8.48
C GLY A 120 5.26 2.16 9.58
N THR A 121 4.15 2.70 10.09
CA THR A 121 3.29 2.02 11.07
C THR A 121 2.05 1.39 10.44
N SER A 122 1.90 1.47 9.11
CA SER A 122 0.74 0.93 8.41
C SER A 122 0.74 -0.60 8.44
N PRO A 123 -0.24 -1.25 9.08
CA PRO A 123 -0.31 -2.71 9.10
C PRO A 123 -0.51 -3.28 7.69
N LYS A 124 -1.16 -2.52 6.80
CA LYS A 124 -1.38 -2.92 5.40
C LYS A 124 -0.05 -3.08 4.66
N ALA A 125 0.90 -2.15 4.82
CA ALA A 125 2.20 -2.22 4.16
C ALA A 125 3.07 -3.35 4.75
N TRP A 126 3.10 -3.49 6.08
CA TRP A 126 3.84 -4.56 6.75
C TRP A 126 3.37 -5.97 6.41
N MET A 127 2.16 -6.14 5.89
CA MET A 127 1.64 -7.42 5.42
C MET A 127 1.73 -7.56 3.90
N PHE A 128 1.61 -6.45 3.17
CA PHE A 128 1.71 -6.47 1.71
C PHE A 128 3.09 -6.95 1.25
N PHE A 129 4.15 -6.36 1.76
CA PHE A 129 5.49 -6.67 1.31
C PHE A 129 5.92 -8.12 1.59
N PRO A 130 5.77 -8.70 2.79
CA PRO A 130 6.19 -10.08 3.02
C PRO A 130 5.28 -11.14 2.40
N PHE A 131 3.98 -10.87 2.26
CA PHE A 131 3.04 -11.89 1.80
C PHE A 131 2.75 -11.83 0.30
N ILE A 132 2.79 -10.64 -0.30
CA ILE A 132 2.39 -10.45 -1.69
C ILE A 132 3.60 -10.29 -2.60
N PHE A 133 4.60 -9.51 -2.21
CA PHE A 133 5.75 -9.20 -3.05
C PHE A 133 6.51 -10.46 -3.51
N PRO A 134 6.81 -11.45 -2.63
CA PRO A 134 7.53 -12.65 -3.02
C PRO A 134 6.80 -13.51 -4.06
N GLN A 135 5.48 -13.38 -4.19
CA GLN A 135 4.69 -14.13 -5.16
C GLN A 135 5.02 -13.78 -6.63
N PHE A 136 5.65 -12.61 -6.83
CA PHE A 136 6.01 -12.08 -8.14
C PHE A 136 7.51 -12.19 -8.44
N ILE A 137 8.28 -12.84 -7.56
CA ILE A 137 9.72 -12.99 -7.69
C ILE A 137 10.05 -14.45 -7.95
N ASP A 138 10.76 -14.70 -9.04
CA ASP A 138 11.41 -15.99 -9.31
C ASP A 138 12.78 -16.02 -8.59
N PHE A 139 12.84 -16.73 -7.48
CA PHE A 139 14.06 -16.87 -6.67
C PHE A 139 15.13 -17.74 -7.32
N ASN A 140 14.78 -18.54 -8.35
CA ASN A 140 15.74 -19.34 -9.12
C ASN A 140 16.52 -18.49 -10.15
N SER A 141 16.12 -17.24 -10.36
CA SER A 141 16.78 -16.30 -11.26
C SER A 141 17.29 -15.07 -10.51
N ASN A 142 17.72 -14.03 -11.20
CA ASN A 142 18.20 -12.80 -10.54
C ASN A 142 17.04 -12.05 -9.84
N TYR A 143 16.73 -12.45 -8.61
CA TYR A 143 15.64 -11.89 -7.81
C TYR A 143 15.86 -10.41 -7.43
N ILE A 144 17.14 -9.95 -7.37
CA ILE A 144 17.45 -8.55 -7.03
C ILE A 144 16.95 -7.61 -8.14
N ILE A 145 17.18 -7.95 -9.41
CA ILE A 145 16.69 -7.15 -10.54
C ILE A 145 15.17 -7.12 -10.55
N GLN A 146 14.53 -8.25 -10.33
CA GLN A 146 13.06 -8.35 -10.25
C GLN A 146 12.53 -7.50 -9.11
N PHE A 147 13.16 -7.56 -7.92
CA PHE A 147 12.82 -6.71 -6.79
C PHE A 147 12.92 -5.22 -7.12
N ILE A 148 14.02 -4.78 -7.76
CA ILE A 148 14.20 -3.38 -8.17
C ILE A 148 13.08 -2.93 -9.11
N ILE A 149 12.68 -3.77 -10.07
CA ILE A 149 11.58 -3.48 -10.99
C ILE A 149 10.26 -3.34 -10.21
N LEU A 150 9.95 -4.29 -9.33
CA LEU A 150 8.73 -4.29 -8.55
C LEU A 150 8.64 -3.08 -7.61
N ILE A 151 9.72 -2.81 -6.85
CA ILE A 151 9.71 -1.70 -5.89
C ILE A 151 9.66 -0.34 -6.60
N THR A 152 10.39 -0.17 -7.71
CA THR A 152 10.34 1.06 -8.49
C THR A 152 8.94 1.29 -9.04
N THR A 153 8.32 0.27 -9.59
CA THR A 153 6.94 0.34 -10.09
C THR A 153 5.95 0.69 -8.97
N TYR A 154 6.07 0.03 -7.82
CA TYR A 154 5.24 0.29 -6.64
C TYR A 154 5.37 1.76 -6.21
N VAL A 155 6.58 2.23 -5.99
CA VAL A 155 6.91 3.57 -5.49
C VAL A 155 6.42 4.67 -6.43
N VAL A 156 6.63 4.50 -7.73
CA VAL A 156 6.17 5.48 -8.73
C VAL A 156 4.64 5.56 -8.73
N LEU A 157 3.96 4.43 -8.76
CA LEU A 157 2.49 4.40 -8.76
C LEU A 157 1.91 4.90 -7.44
N ASP A 158 2.54 4.56 -6.30
CA ASP A 158 2.14 5.05 -4.98
C ASP A 158 2.26 6.56 -4.89
N PHE A 159 3.40 7.12 -5.28
CA PHE A 159 3.64 8.56 -5.29
C PHE A 159 2.63 9.29 -6.19
N ILE A 160 2.40 8.80 -7.42
CA ILE A 160 1.41 9.36 -8.34
C ILE A 160 0.01 9.31 -7.71
N SER A 161 -0.34 8.19 -7.09
CA SER A 161 -1.61 8.03 -6.39
C SER A 161 -1.77 9.06 -5.26
N LEU A 162 -0.78 9.18 -4.38
CA LEU A 162 -0.80 10.12 -3.25
C LEU A 162 -0.93 11.58 -3.71
N VAL A 163 -0.19 11.99 -4.73
CA VAL A 163 -0.31 13.33 -5.33
C VAL A 163 -1.67 13.52 -5.99
N GLY A 164 -2.18 12.51 -6.67
CA GLY A 164 -3.53 12.51 -7.23
C GLY A 164 -4.61 12.72 -6.16
N TYR A 165 -4.51 12.03 -5.02
CA TYR A 165 -5.39 12.24 -3.87
C TYR A 165 -5.26 13.66 -3.29
N ALA A 166 -4.05 14.23 -3.24
CA ALA A 166 -3.85 15.60 -2.78
C ALA A 166 -4.53 16.63 -3.70
N ILE A 167 -4.41 16.47 -5.01
CA ILE A 167 -5.02 17.37 -6.00
C ILE A 167 -6.55 17.28 -5.96
N LEU A 168 -7.07 16.07 -5.82
CA LEU A 168 -8.52 15.81 -5.81
C LEU A 168 -9.15 15.93 -4.41
N ALA A 169 -8.38 16.34 -3.39
CA ALA A 169 -8.76 16.29 -1.98
C ALA A 169 -10.14 16.90 -1.69
N ASN A 170 -10.42 18.11 -2.22
CA ASN A 170 -11.69 18.80 -1.99
C ASN A 170 -12.92 18.03 -2.52
N LYS A 171 -12.79 17.38 -3.68
CA LYS A 171 -13.88 16.57 -4.25
C LYS A 171 -14.00 15.23 -3.53
N LEU A 172 -12.88 14.60 -3.25
CA LEU A 172 -12.82 13.30 -2.61
C LEU A 172 -13.36 13.32 -1.18
N ILE A 173 -13.02 14.35 -0.39
CA ILE A 173 -13.49 14.43 1.00
C ILE A 173 -15.00 14.55 1.09
N ILE A 174 -15.61 15.35 0.20
CA ILE A 174 -17.07 15.51 0.15
C ILE A 174 -17.72 14.16 -0.16
N TRP A 175 -17.19 13.46 -1.16
CA TRP A 175 -17.71 12.17 -1.58
C TRP A 175 -17.49 11.07 -0.52
N ILE A 176 -16.30 11.04 0.12
CA ILE A 176 -15.98 10.09 1.19
C ILE A 176 -16.90 10.29 2.40
N LYS A 177 -17.12 11.54 2.82
CA LYS A 177 -18.01 11.86 3.94
C LYS A 177 -19.48 11.55 3.64
N ALA A 178 -19.90 11.75 2.39
CA ALA A 178 -21.27 11.46 1.96
C ALA A 178 -21.56 9.95 1.83
N ASN A 179 -20.54 9.14 1.52
CA ASN A 179 -20.71 7.73 1.17
C ASN A 179 -19.75 6.78 1.91
N PRO A 180 -19.63 6.87 3.24
CA PRO A 180 -18.61 6.11 3.97
C PRO A 180 -18.80 4.58 3.87
N LYS A 181 -20.04 4.10 3.90
CA LYS A 181 -20.35 2.68 3.76
C LYS A 181 -20.00 2.14 2.36
N ILE A 182 -20.26 2.93 1.32
CA ILE A 182 -19.94 2.55 -0.06
C ILE A 182 -18.43 2.38 -0.22
N ILE A 183 -17.64 3.31 0.31
CA ILE A 183 -16.18 3.26 0.25
C ILE A 183 -15.64 2.04 0.96
N ASN A 184 -16.10 1.78 2.19
CA ASN A 184 -15.67 0.61 2.94
C ASN A 184 -16.04 -0.69 2.22
N THR A 185 -17.24 -0.76 1.64
CA THR A 185 -17.69 -1.93 0.87
C THR A 185 -16.83 -2.13 -0.37
N ILE A 186 -16.60 -1.08 -1.18
CA ILE A 186 -15.74 -1.17 -2.37
C ILE A 186 -14.32 -1.59 -1.96
N SER A 187 -13.77 -0.99 -0.91
CA SER A 187 -12.43 -1.32 -0.40
C SER A 187 -12.32 -2.78 0.02
N ALA A 188 -13.31 -3.27 0.76
CA ALA A 188 -13.36 -4.66 1.19
C ALA A 188 -13.49 -5.62 -0.01
N CYS A 189 -14.37 -5.32 -0.97
CA CYS A 189 -14.53 -6.12 -2.19
C CYS A 189 -13.23 -6.20 -3.01
N VAL A 190 -12.52 -5.07 -3.17
CA VAL A 190 -11.24 -5.03 -3.88
C VAL A 190 -10.20 -5.90 -3.18
N ILE A 191 -10.09 -5.82 -1.85
CA ILE A 191 -9.13 -6.61 -1.08
C ILE A 191 -9.47 -8.12 -1.17
N ILE A 192 -10.74 -8.49 -1.09
CA ILE A 192 -11.18 -9.88 -1.28
C ILE A 192 -10.87 -10.36 -2.69
N PHE A 193 -11.13 -9.54 -3.70
CA PHE A 193 -10.78 -9.87 -5.09
C PHE A 193 -9.28 -10.13 -5.26
N ILE A 194 -8.42 -9.29 -4.67
CA ILE A 194 -6.97 -9.50 -4.64
C ILE A 194 -6.61 -10.83 -3.94
N ALA A 195 -7.23 -11.12 -2.80
CA ALA A 195 -7.00 -12.37 -2.06
C ALA A 195 -7.37 -13.62 -2.91
N ILE A 196 -8.49 -13.54 -3.63
CA ILE A 196 -8.93 -14.61 -4.55
C ILE A 196 -7.92 -14.79 -5.70
N ILE A 197 -7.49 -13.69 -6.35
CA ILE A 197 -6.49 -13.79 -7.42
C ILE A 197 -5.22 -14.48 -6.92
N ILE A 198 -4.69 -14.05 -5.77
CA ILE A 198 -3.48 -14.64 -5.18
C ILE A 198 -3.70 -16.12 -4.86
N ALA A 199 -4.89 -16.51 -4.40
CA ALA A 199 -5.20 -17.92 -4.12
C ALA A 199 -5.06 -18.82 -5.36
N PHE A 200 -5.47 -18.32 -6.54
CA PHE A 200 -5.41 -19.05 -7.81
C PHE A 200 -4.09 -18.87 -8.56
N THR A 201 -3.22 -17.93 -8.18
CA THR A 201 -1.89 -17.81 -8.79
C THR A 201 -1.05 -19.03 -8.42
N GLN A 202 -0.53 -19.72 -9.43
CA GLN A 202 0.38 -20.87 -9.21
C GLN A 202 1.73 -20.36 -8.72
N GLN A 203 2.27 -21.02 -7.72
CA GLN A 203 3.66 -20.86 -7.31
C GLN A 203 4.52 -21.81 -8.15
N TYR A 204 5.45 -21.27 -8.89
CA TYR A 204 6.44 -22.02 -9.64
C TYR A 204 7.66 -22.33 -8.79
#